data_3adfe1781e44e759f7783d19fa04f476
#
_entry.id   3adfe1781e44e759f7783d19fa04f476
#
_cell.length_a   1.000
_cell.length_b   1.000
_cell.length_c   1.000
_cell.angle_alpha   90.00
_cell.angle_beta   90.00
_cell.angle_gamma   90.00
#
_symmetry.space_group_name_H-M   'P 1'
#
loop_
_entity.id
_entity.type
_entity.pdbx_description
1 polymer ?
#
loop_
_entity_poly.entity_id
_entity_poly.type
_entity_poly.pdbx_seq_one_letter_code
_entity_poly.pdbx_strand_id
1 'polypeptide(L)'
;MFLKSIELTFMQPSISQTNNIRIRGKFSTSIEGLFPYLNTYLKDGIYNKDASTLIFVYNSKIINLQKDEVIVSKISSKVDAIETLEYIKYIINDCYNKKSEITPNYNSKNLISAVDIYEYLPKINCGKCGVTTCLAFADKLMKGQFNPNRCVHLYEVSNKDNKEEVENMVLALGYYL
;
A
#
# COMPACT_ATOMS: atom_id res chain seq x y z
N MET A 1 -14.90 20.54 -9.06
CA MET A 1 -13.61 19.80 -8.89
C MET A 1 -13.49 19.43 -7.41
N PHE A 2 -13.46 18.15 -7.09
CA PHE A 2 -13.42 17.64 -5.71
C PHE A 2 -12.01 17.78 -5.12
N LEU A 3 -11.01 17.17 -5.74
CA LEU A 3 -9.60 17.30 -5.34
C LEU A 3 -8.93 18.42 -6.14
N LYS A 4 -8.55 19.51 -5.48
CA LYS A 4 -7.99 20.70 -6.13
C LYS A 4 -6.51 20.53 -6.50
N SER A 5 -5.73 19.96 -5.56
CA SER A 5 -4.29 19.75 -5.73
C SER A 5 -3.79 18.54 -4.97
N ILE A 6 -2.66 18.00 -5.40
CA ILE A 6 -1.82 17.07 -4.65
C ILE A 6 -0.47 17.75 -4.49
N GLU A 7 -0.11 18.09 -3.26
CA GLU A 7 1.17 18.73 -2.94
C GLU A 7 2.25 17.66 -2.74
N LEU A 8 3.33 17.72 -3.51
CA LEU A 8 4.49 16.85 -3.32
C LEU A 8 5.22 17.23 -2.02
N THR A 9 5.09 16.40 -0.98
CA THR A 9 5.64 16.67 0.36
C THR A 9 6.95 15.97 0.63
N PHE A 10 7.26 14.90 -0.12
CA PHE A 10 8.43 14.08 0.11
C PHE A 10 8.89 13.40 -1.17
N MET A 11 10.22 13.32 -1.36
CA MET A 11 10.86 12.64 -2.47
C MET A 11 12.20 12.05 -2.01
N GLN A 12 12.33 10.72 -2.02
CA GLN A 12 13.55 10.03 -1.57
C GLN A 12 13.88 8.85 -2.49
N PRO A 13 15.16 8.63 -2.80
CA PRO A 13 15.59 7.40 -3.45
C PRO A 13 15.15 6.16 -2.65
N SER A 14 14.70 5.11 -3.34
CA SER A 14 14.38 3.84 -2.67
C SER A 14 15.65 3.22 -2.10
N ILE A 15 15.56 2.70 -0.87
CA ILE A 15 16.72 2.10 -0.17
C ILE A 15 17.17 0.80 -0.85
N SER A 16 16.29 0.12 -1.58
CA SER A 16 16.53 -1.20 -2.17
C SER A 16 16.99 -1.20 -3.63
N GLN A 17 16.77 -0.10 -4.38
CA GLN A 17 17.15 -0.03 -5.80
C GLN A 17 17.62 1.38 -6.18
N THR A 18 18.80 1.50 -6.77
CA THR A 18 19.52 2.74 -7.05
C THR A 18 18.82 3.72 -8.01
N ASN A 19 17.75 3.33 -8.69
CA ASN A 19 17.05 4.16 -9.68
C ASN A 19 15.54 4.36 -9.41
N ASN A 20 15.02 3.92 -8.27
CA ASN A 20 13.60 4.10 -7.94
C ASN A 20 13.44 5.16 -6.86
N ILE A 21 12.61 6.15 -7.13
CA ILE A 21 12.26 7.20 -6.18
C ILE A 21 10.90 6.87 -5.58
N ARG A 22 10.77 7.04 -4.26
CA ARG A 22 9.48 7.05 -3.56
C ARG A 22 9.07 8.49 -3.31
N ILE A 23 7.82 8.82 -3.58
CA ILE A 23 7.25 10.13 -3.31
C ILE A 23 6.03 10.02 -2.40
N ARG A 24 5.73 11.13 -1.69
CA ARG A 24 4.45 11.36 -1.02
C ARG A 24 3.82 12.62 -1.56
N GLY A 25 2.51 12.57 -1.76
CA GLY A 25 1.69 13.71 -2.14
C GLY A 25 0.53 13.89 -1.17
N LYS A 26 0.38 15.07 -0.57
CA LYS A 26 -0.72 15.41 0.33
C LYS A 26 -1.91 15.90 -0.47
N PHE A 27 -3.09 15.38 -0.21
CA PHE A 27 -4.34 15.80 -0.84
C PHE A 27 -4.86 17.11 -0.27
N SER A 28 -5.44 17.96 -1.11
CA SER A 28 -6.13 19.19 -0.67
C SER A 28 -7.44 18.92 0.09
N THR A 29 -7.96 17.69 0.02
CA THR A 29 -9.15 17.22 0.76
C THR A 29 -9.08 15.71 0.95
N SER A 30 -9.69 15.20 2.02
CA SER A 30 -9.76 13.75 2.27
C SER A 30 -10.56 13.04 1.18
N ILE A 31 -10.07 11.88 0.74
CA ILE A 31 -10.72 11.00 -0.24
C ILE A 31 -11.37 9.76 0.41
N GLU A 32 -11.40 9.67 1.74
CA GLU A 32 -11.86 8.49 2.49
C GLU A 32 -13.26 8.02 2.04
N GLY A 33 -14.21 8.94 1.92
CA GLY A 33 -15.57 8.63 1.46
C GLY A 33 -15.68 8.21 -0.02
N LEU A 34 -14.57 8.28 -0.78
CA LEU A 34 -14.54 7.88 -2.19
C LEU A 34 -13.99 6.47 -2.38
N PHE A 35 -13.34 5.85 -1.40
CA PHE A 35 -12.72 4.53 -1.54
C PHE A 35 -13.67 3.44 -2.05
N PRO A 36 -14.92 3.30 -1.58
CA PRO A 36 -15.82 2.27 -2.11
C PRO A 36 -16.14 2.46 -3.60
N TYR A 37 -16.17 3.69 -4.08
CA TYR A 37 -16.38 4.03 -5.49
C TYR A 37 -15.11 3.78 -6.32
N LEU A 38 -13.95 4.19 -5.81
CA LEU A 38 -12.65 3.90 -6.42
C LEU A 38 -12.38 2.40 -6.50
N ASN A 39 -12.84 1.60 -5.52
CA ASN A 39 -12.74 0.14 -5.52
C ASN A 39 -13.52 -0.51 -6.68
N THR A 40 -14.64 0.08 -7.10
CA THR A 40 -15.37 -0.34 -8.29
C THR A 40 -14.73 0.24 -9.56
N TYR A 41 -14.32 1.50 -9.52
CA TYR A 41 -13.78 2.23 -10.65
C TYR A 41 -12.42 1.67 -11.13
N LEU A 42 -11.54 1.34 -10.18
CA LEU A 42 -10.22 0.75 -10.40
C LEU A 42 -10.31 -0.78 -10.30
N LYS A 43 -10.63 -1.46 -11.41
CA LYS A 43 -10.92 -2.90 -11.45
C LYS A 43 -9.82 -3.77 -10.84
N ASP A 44 -8.56 -3.39 -11.02
CA ASP A 44 -7.37 -4.11 -10.54
C ASP A 44 -6.84 -3.54 -9.22
N GLY A 45 -7.60 -2.64 -8.58
CA GLY A 45 -7.25 -2.05 -7.30
C GLY A 45 -7.43 -3.03 -6.14
N ILE A 46 -6.49 -2.99 -5.20
CA ILE A 46 -6.55 -3.73 -3.93
C ILE A 46 -7.06 -2.73 -2.87
N TYR A 47 -8.30 -2.90 -2.46
CA TYR A 47 -8.91 -2.08 -1.42
C TYR A 47 -8.82 -2.77 -0.06
N ASN A 48 -8.24 -2.09 0.92
CA ASN A 48 -8.24 -2.51 2.31
C ASN A 48 -9.08 -1.51 3.12
N LYS A 49 -10.27 -1.95 3.55
CA LYS A 49 -11.21 -1.12 4.31
C LYS A 49 -10.66 -0.77 5.69
N ASP A 50 -10.00 -1.72 6.37
CA ASP A 50 -9.53 -1.53 7.74
C ASP A 50 -8.33 -0.57 7.80
N ALA A 51 -7.47 -0.61 6.78
CA ALA A 51 -6.37 0.33 6.62
C ALA A 51 -6.79 1.66 5.96
N SER A 52 -8.02 1.77 5.44
CA SER A 52 -8.47 2.90 4.61
C SER A 52 -7.50 3.21 3.48
N THR A 53 -7.11 2.18 2.72
CA THR A 53 -6.15 2.29 1.61
C THR A 53 -6.66 1.61 0.35
N LEU A 54 -6.21 2.13 -0.81
CA LEU A 54 -6.44 1.50 -2.10
C LEU A 54 -5.15 1.54 -2.91
N ILE A 55 -4.67 0.36 -3.31
CA ILE A 55 -3.42 0.20 -4.05
C ILE A 55 -3.72 -0.25 -5.47
N PHE A 56 -3.08 0.35 -6.45
CA PHE A 56 -3.15 -0.07 -7.84
C PHE A 56 -1.82 0.22 -8.56
N VAL A 57 -1.66 -0.40 -9.74
CA VAL A 57 -0.47 -0.22 -10.58
C VAL A 57 -0.83 0.65 -11.79
N TYR A 58 0.01 1.63 -12.08
CA TYR A 58 -0.07 2.45 -13.28
C TYR A 58 1.33 2.68 -13.85
N ASN A 59 1.55 2.33 -15.12
CA ASN A 59 2.84 2.46 -15.80
C ASN A 59 4.01 1.90 -14.96
N SER A 60 3.86 0.68 -14.45
CA SER A 60 4.82 -0.02 -13.57
C SER A 60 5.06 0.66 -12.20
N LYS A 61 4.36 1.74 -11.88
CA LYS A 61 4.41 2.41 -10.59
C LYS A 61 3.37 1.80 -9.65
N ILE A 62 3.73 1.64 -8.38
CA ILE A 62 2.80 1.23 -7.33
C ILE A 62 2.25 2.49 -6.68
N ILE A 63 0.95 2.69 -6.78
CA ILE A 63 0.22 3.83 -6.22
C ILE A 63 -0.60 3.35 -5.03
N ASN A 64 -0.30 3.88 -3.86
CA ASN A 64 -1.03 3.62 -2.61
C ASN A 64 -1.79 4.90 -2.21
N LEU A 65 -3.08 4.91 -2.46
CA LEU A 65 -3.99 5.97 -2.00
C LEU A 65 -4.33 5.72 -0.54
N GLN A 66 -4.16 6.75 0.27
CA GLN A 66 -4.60 6.81 1.65
C GLN A 66 -5.63 7.93 1.80
N LYS A 67 -6.23 8.08 2.96
CA LYS A 67 -7.34 9.02 3.14
C LYS A 67 -6.95 10.47 2.82
N ASP A 68 -5.74 10.93 3.20
CA ASP A 68 -5.28 12.32 3.09
C ASP A 68 -4.01 12.47 2.24
N GLU A 69 -3.42 11.36 1.79
CA GLU A 69 -2.17 11.37 1.02
C GLU A 69 -2.08 10.21 0.03
N VAL A 70 -1.12 10.31 -0.87
CA VAL A 70 -0.71 9.23 -1.77
C VAL A 70 0.76 8.94 -1.61
N ILE A 71 1.12 7.66 -1.66
CA ILE A 71 2.50 7.20 -1.76
C ILE A 71 2.67 6.55 -3.13
N VAL A 72 3.70 6.94 -3.86
CA VAL A 72 4.02 6.34 -5.15
C VAL A 72 5.46 5.84 -5.12
N SER A 73 5.66 4.60 -5.56
CA SER A 73 6.97 3.97 -5.72
C SER A 73 7.31 3.78 -7.19
N LYS A 74 8.59 3.60 -7.49
CA LYS A 74 9.14 3.43 -8.85
C LYS A 74 9.02 4.68 -9.73
N ILE A 75 9.15 5.85 -9.14
CA ILE A 75 9.27 7.13 -9.85
C ILE A 75 10.69 7.27 -10.39
N SER A 76 10.83 7.70 -11.65
CA SER A 76 12.12 7.83 -12.33
C SER A 76 12.75 9.24 -12.22
N SER A 77 11.91 10.28 -12.08
CA SER A 77 12.35 11.67 -12.06
C SER A 77 11.32 12.59 -11.39
N LYS A 78 11.71 13.86 -11.16
CA LYS A 78 10.76 14.88 -10.66
C LYS A 78 9.63 15.17 -11.66
N VAL A 79 9.90 15.15 -12.95
CA VAL A 79 8.88 15.34 -14.00
C VAL A 79 7.88 14.20 -13.95
N ASP A 80 8.37 12.96 -13.91
CA ASP A 80 7.56 11.76 -13.78
C ASP A 80 6.70 11.77 -12.49
N ALA A 81 7.22 12.31 -11.40
CA ALA A 81 6.47 12.50 -10.16
C ALA A 81 5.27 13.44 -10.37
N ILE A 82 5.49 14.60 -10.99
CA ILE A 82 4.45 15.60 -11.24
C ILE A 82 3.37 15.04 -12.17
N GLU A 83 3.76 14.41 -13.28
CA GLU A 83 2.83 13.79 -14.24
C GLU A 83 1.99 12.70 -13.56
N THR A 84 2.62 11.88 -12.71
CA THR A 84 1.92 10.82 -11.97
C THR A 84 0.93 11.39 -10.96
N LEU A 85 1.28 12.46 -10.22
CA LEU A 85 0.36 13.12 -9.29
C LEU A 85 -0.82 13.79 -10.02
N GLU A 86 -0.61 14.40 -11.20
CA GLU A 86 -1.68 14.95 -12.03
C GLU A 86 -2.62 13.84 -12.55
N TYR A 87 -2.08 12.70 -12.97
CA TYR A 87 -2.88 11.53 -13.34
C TYR A 87 -3.74 11.03 -12.17
N ILE A 88 -3.17 10.90 -10.97
CA ILE A 88 -3.89 10.49 -9.76
C ILE A 88 -5.02 11.48 -9.45
N LYS A 89 -4.75 12.78 -9.52
CA LYS A 89 -5.75 13.83 -9.34
C LYS A 89 -6.88 13.70 -10.36
N TYR A 90 -6.56 13.44 -11.63
CA TYR A 90 -7.54 13.20 -12.68
C TYR A 90 -8.44 12.01 -12.35
N ILE A 91 -7.88 10.84 -12.02
CA ILE A 91 -8.62 9.61 -11.67
C ILE A 91 -9.59 9.84 -10.50
N ILE A 92 -9.12 10.49 -9.44
CA ILE A 92 -9.93 10.78 -8.24
C ILE A 92 -11.10 11.69 -8.60
N ASN A 93 -10.86 12.76 -9.39
CA ASN A 93 -11.91 13.68 -9.80
C ASN A 93 -12.88 13.04 -10.79
N ASP A 94 -12.41 12.21 -11.73
CA ASP A 94 -13.27 11.51 -12.69
C ASP A 94 -14.18 10.50 -11.97
N CYS A 95 -13.65 9.72 -11.02
CA CYS A 95 -14.43 8.85 -10.17
C CYS A 95 -15.48 9.63 -9.35
N TYR A 96 -15.10 10.78 -8.79
CA TYR A 96 -16.04 11.63 -8.05
C TYR A 96 -17.16 12.16 -8.94
N ASN A 97 -16.86 12.60 -10.15
CA ASN A 97 -17.86 13.13 -11.10
C ASN A 97 -18.84 12.04 -11.55
N LYS A 98 -18.37 10.80 -11.67
CA LYS A 98 -19.17 9.61 -12.05
C LYS A 98 -19.79 8.89 -10.85
N LYS A 99 -19.66 9.43 -9.64
CA LYS A 99 -20.09 8.77 -8.40
C LYS A 99 -21.56 8.33 -8.42
N SER A 100 -22.44 9.08 -9.07
CA SER A 100 -23.87 8.73 -9.21
C SER A 100 -24.13 7.52 -10.11
N GLU A 101 -23.17 7.17 -10.98
CA GLU A 101 -23.25 6.06 -11.93
C GLU A 101 -22.52 4.81 -11.41
N ILE A 102 -21.68 4.97 -10.38
CA ILE A 102 -20.85 3.89 -9.84
C ILE A 102 -21.53 3.28 -8.62
N THR A 103 -21.81 1.98 -8.65
CA THR A 103 -22.23 1.23 -7.46
C THR A 103 -21.03 1.04 -6.53
N PRO A 104 -21.06 1.56 -5.29
CA PRO A 104 -19.93 1.46 -4.39
C PRO A 104 -19.71 0.03 -3.90
N ASN A 105 -18.46 -0.42 -3.86
CA ASN A 105 -18.06 -1.72 -3.33
C ASN A 105 -17.27 -1.55 -2.03
N TYR A 106 -17.88 -1.93 -0.91
CA TYR A 106 -17.30 -1.83 0.44
C TYR A 106 -16.49 -3.05 0.86
N ASN A 107 -16.40 -4.07 0.00
CA ASN A 107 -15.65 -5.28 0.32
C ASN A 107 -14.17 -5.06 0.09
N SER A 108 -13.35 -5.42 1.08
CA SER A 108 -11.91 -5.49 0.90
C SER A 108 -11.55 -6.54 -0.15
N LYS A 109 -10.65 -6.18 -1.06
CA LYS A 109 -9.99 -7.12 -1.97
C LYS A 109 -8.59 -7.39 -1.41
N ASN A 110 -8.47 -8.36 -0.54
CA ASN A 110 -7.17 -8.81 -0.07
C ASN A 110 -6.68 -9.91 -1.02
N LEU A 111 -5.71 -9.58 -1.88
CA LEU A 111 -5.01 -10.58 -2.70
C LEU A 111 -3.94 -11.33 -1.90
N ILE A 112 -3.60 -10.84 -0.71
CA ILE A 112 -2.57 -11.41 0.17
C ILE A 112 -3.26 -11.98 1.41
N SER A 113 -3.10 -13.27 1.61
CA SER A 113 -3.59 -13.99 2.78
C SER A 113 -2.51 -14.14 3.85
N ALA A 114 -2.91 -14.51 5.07
CA ALA A 114 -1.95 -14.85 6.13
C ALA A 114 -1.05 -16.05 5.74
N VAL A 115 -1.55 -16.95 4.89
CA VAL A 115 -0.78 -18.10 4.40
C VAL A 115 0.33 -17.63 3.46
N ASP A 116 0.05 -16.69 2.56
CA ASP A 116 1.06 -16.15 1.64
C ASP A 116 2.21 -15.48 2.42
N ILE A 117 1.90 -14.68 3.45
CA ILE A 117 2.92 -14.09 4.33
C ILE A 117 3.67 -15.18 5.10
N TYR A 118 2.96 -16.20 5.60
CA TYR A 118 3.54 -17.30 6.36
C TYR A 118 4.59 -18.09 5.57
N GLU A 119 4.43 -18.20 4.23
CA GLU A 119 5.40 -18.90 3.38
C GLU A 119 6.82 -18.33 3.48
N TYR A 120 6.94 -17.04 3.73
CA TYR A 120 8.22 -16.31 3.86
C TYR A 120 8.67 -16.10 5.31
N LEU A 121 7.90 -16.59 6.30
CA LEU A 121 8.33 -16.54 7.70
C LEU A 121 9.24 -17.71 8.05
N PRO A 122 10.10 -17.59 9.10
CA PRO A 122 11.05 -18.63 9.52
C PRO A 122 10.43 -19.97 9.95
N LYS A 123 9.13 -20.01 10.24
CA LYS A 123 8.30 -21.19 10.60
C LYS A 123 8.75 -21.94 11.87
N ILE A 124 9.56 -21.32 12.73
CA ILE A 124 10.14 -21.95 13.93
C ILE A 124 9.26 -21.86 15.18
N ASN A 125 8.17 -21.08 15.11
CA ASN A 125 7.18 -20.93 16.20
C ASN A 125 7.82 -20.60 17.57
N CYS A 126 8.87 -19.75 17.60
CA CYS A 126 9.67 -19.46 18.80
C CYS A 126 8.97 -18.57 19.84
N GLY A 127 7.84 -17.94 19.50
CA GLY A 127 7.07 -17.08 20.40
C GLY A 127 7.69 -15.69 20.70
N LYS A 128 8.92 -15.40 20.24
CA LYS A 128 9.64 -14.14 20.55
C LYS A 128 8.94 -12.87 20.04
N CYS A 129 8.11 -12.99 18.98
CA CYS A 129 7.32 -11.88 18.43
C CYS A 129 6.05 -11.55 19.25
N GLY A 130 5.76 -12.33 20.31
CA GLY A 130 4.60 -12.14 21.19
C GLY A 130 3.36 -12.97 20.82
N VAL A 131 3.48 -13.89 19.83
CA VAL A 131 2.44 -14.88 19.49
C VAL A 131 3.05 -16.27 19.38
N THR A 132 2.24 -17.30 19.61
CA THR A 132 2.72 -18.70 19.77
C THR A 132 3.14 -19.35 18.45
N THR A 133 2.62 -18.89 17.31
CA THR A 133 2.93 -19.48 15.99
C THR A 133 3.28 -18.42 14.97
N CYS A 134 4.11 -18.77 13.98
CA CYS A 134 4.43 -17.90 12.87
C CYS A 134 3.19 -17.63 11.98
N LEU A 135 2.24 -18.55 11.90
CA LEU A 135 0.97 -18.31 11.19
C LEU A 135 0.11 -17.25 11.91
N ALA A 136 0.05 -17.30 13.25
CA ALA A 136 -0.63 -16.24 14.03
C ALA A 136 0.09 -14.88 13.88
N PHE A 137 1.41 -14.87 13.72
CA PHE A 137 2.16 -13.66 13.40
C PHE A 137 1.82 -13.11 12.01
N ALA A 138 1.72 -13.99 10.99
CA ALA A 138 1.31 -13.63 9.65
C ALA A 138 -0.11 -13.01 9.63
N ASP A 139 -1.07 -13.57 10.39
CA ASP A 139 -2.41 -13.01 10.53
C ASP A 139 -2.38 -11.60 11.16
N LYS A 140 -1.52 -11.39 12.15
CA LYS A 140 -1.34 -10.06 12.78
C LYS A 140 -0.71 -9.05 11.81
N LEU A 141 0.24 -9.48 10.97
CA LEU A 141 0.81 -8.64 9.90
C LEU A 141 -0.25 -8.28 8.87
N MET A 142 -1.02 -9.27 8.40
CA MET A 142 -2.08 -9.07 7.42
C MET A 142 -3.14 -8.06 7.91
N LYS A 143 -3.41 -8.01 9.22
CA LYS A 143 -4.35 -7.08 9.86
C LYS A 143 -3.73 -5.74 10.26
N GLY A 144 -2.45 -5.51 9.99
CA GLY A 144 -1.73 -4.29 10.39
C GLY A 144 -1.55 -4.12 11.90
N GLN A 145 -1.77 -5.19 12.69
CA GLN A 145 -1.66 -5.16 14.14
C GLN A 145 -0.21 -5.31 14.62
N PHE A 146 0.65 -5.88 13.77
CA PHE A 146 2.06 -6.06 14.04
C PHE A 146 2.90 -5.53 12.86
N ASN A 147 4.15 -5.16 13.18
CA ASN A 147 5.16 -4.79 12.18
C ASN A 147 6.13 -5.98 11.99
N PRO A 148 6.64 -6.23 10.78
CA PRO A 148 7.59 -7.31 10.49
C PRO A 148 8.83 -7.33 11.39
N ASN A 149 9.30 -6.16 11.86
CA ASN A 149 10.48 -6.03 12.72
C ASN A 149 10.34 -6.74 14.09
N ARG A 150 9.13 -7.13 14.49
CA ARG A 150 8.92 -7.94 15.69
C ARG A 150 9.47 -9.37 15.58
N CYS A 151 9.66 -9.87 14.35
CA CYS A 151 10.24 -11.20 14.13
C CYS A 151 11.77 -11.11 14.03
N VAL A 152 12.48 -11.29 15.14
CA VAL A 152 13.95 -11.19 15.18
C VAL A 152 14.64 -12.10 14.16
N HIS A 153 14.12 -13.32 13.96
CA HIS A 153 14.69 -14.28 13.02
C HIS A 153 14.45 -13.93 11.54
N LEU A 154 13.42 -13.16 11.22
CA LEU A 154 13.21 -12.64 9.87
C LEU A 154 14.28 -11.62 9.46
N TYR A 155 14.88 -10.95 10.45
CA TYR A 155 15.91 -9.93 10.25
C TYR A 155 17.34 -10.47 10.33
N GLU A 156 17.52 -11.78 10.44
CA GLU A 156 18.83 -12.44 10.30
C GLU A 156 19.29 -12.37 8.84
N VAL A 157 20.61 -12.33 8.65
CA VAL A 157 21.24 -12.19 7.31
C VAL A 157 20.81 -13.30 6.34
N SER A 158 20.61 -14.52 6.87
CA SER A 158 20.14 -15.69 6.12
C SER A 158 18.73 -15.55 5.53
N ASN A 159 17.91 -14.64 6.08
CA ASN A 159 16.52 -14.44 5.71
C ASN A 159 16.26 -13.13 4.94
N LYS A 160 17.31 -12.52 4.36
CA LYS A 160 17.21 -11.21 3.71
C LYS A 160 16.14 -11.16 2.62
N ASP A 161 16.09 -12.16 1.74
CA ASP A 161 15.14 -12.22 0.63
C ASP A 161 13.70 -12.40 1.17
N ASN A 162 13.53 -13.28 2.14
CA ASN A 162 12.24 -13.50 2.80
C ASN A 162 11.74 -12.25 3.54
N LYS A 163 12.65 -11.51 4.19
CA LYS A 163 12.33 -10.24 4.82
C LYS A 163 11.79 -9.24 3.80
N GLU A 164 12.47 -9.07 2.67
CA GLU A 164 12.04 -8.14 1.62
C GLU A 164 10.65 -8.49 1.08
N GLU A 165 10.37 -9.79 0.87
CA GLU A 165 9.05 -10.24 0.41
C GLU A 165 7.95 -9.96 1.46
N VAL A 166 8.20 -10.25 2.74
CA VAL A 166 7.23 -9.94 3.81
C VAL A 166 6.98 -8.43 3.92
N GLU A 167 8.03 -7.61 3.86
CA GLU A 167 7.92 -6.15 3.88
C GLU A 167 7.13 -5.63 2.67
N ASN A 168 7.38 -6.18 1.47
CA ASN A 168 6.63 -5.83 0.25
C ASN A 168 5.15 -6.21 0.38
N MET A 169 4.83 -7.38 0.94
CA MET A 169 3.44 -7.81 1.18
C MET A 169 2.73 -6.89 2.18
N VAL A 170 3.39 -6.52 3.28
CA VAL A 170 2.82 -5.62 4.29
C VAL A 170 2.58 -4.22 3.71
N LEU A 171 3.51 -3.72 2.87
CA LEU A 171 3.32 -2.47 2.13
C LEU A 171 2.18 -2.57 1.12
N ALA A 172 2.04 -3.71 0.42
CA ALA A 172 0.95 -3.95 -0.52
C ALA A 172 -0.42 -4.08 0.16
N LEU A 173 -0.46 -4.43 1.45
CA LEU A 173 -1.67 -4.37 2.27
C LEU A 173 -2.03 -2.94 2.74
N GLY A 174 -1.15 -1.97 2.48
CA GLY A 174 -1.36 -0.56 2.82
C GLY A 174 -0.82 -0.16 4.20
N TYR A 175 -0.07 -1.02 4.87
CA TYR A 175 0.51 -0.70 6.18
C TYR A 175 1.94 -0.17 6.06
N TYR A 176 2.37 0.59 7.07
CA TYR A 176 3.75 1.09 7.18
C TYR A 176 4.66 0.06 7.86
N LEU A 177 5.96 0.12 7.51
CA LEU A 177 7.02 -0.68 8.13
C LEU A 177 7.64 0.05 9.31
#